data_a54481d05bb8f5e0d0c4e8fd21a1ebcc
#
_entry.id   a54481d05bb8f5e0d0c4e8fd21a1ebcc
#
_cell.length_a   1.000
_cell.length_b   1.000
_cell.length_c   1.000
_cell.angle_alpha   90.00
_cell.angle_beta   90.00
_cell.angle_gamma   90.00
#
_symmetry.space_group_name_H-M   'P 1'
#
loop_
_entity.id
_entity.type
_entity.pdbx_description
1 polymer ?
#
loop_
_entity_poly.entity_id
_entity_poly.type
_entity_poly.pdbx_seq_one_letter_code
_entity_poly.pdbx_strand_id
1 'polypeptide(L)'
;AGSANIDADFDSVNWDMFTLVDTNAPFTINKLPFTTLTTWRSNYAQSEEAAARTNTYATPVRVIRSSDGRRFGLSPIPDKVYNIHFFAYNRPTALVADTDTVLFPEQYKPVLLARARYYLYQFKDNIAQSQLALDEYKKGLQNMADNLNSPQPQYMSDVRFTYLLP
;
A
#
# COMPACT_ATOMS: atom_id res chain seq x y z
N ALA A 1 -0.89 -9.81 -23.29
CA ALA A 1 -0.98 -8.77 -22.23
C ALA A 1 0.39 -8.68 -21.57
N GLY A 2 1.01 -7.50 -21.60
CA GLY A 2 2.24 -7.24 -20.86
C GLY A 2 1.95 -7.33 -19.37
N SER A 3 2.70 -8.14 -18.61
CA SER A 3 2.64 -8.13 -17.17
C SER A 3 3.86 -7.39 -16.64
N ALA A 4 3.65 -6.49 -15.68
CA ALA A 4 4.72 -5.85 -14.93
C ALA A 4 4.89 -6.58 -13.60
N ASN A 5 6.15 -6.77 -13.19
CA ASN A 5 6.48 -7.29 -11.87
C ASN A 5 6.45 -6.16 -10.85
N ILE A 6 5.93 -6.49 -9.67
CA ILE A 6 6.05 -5.64 -8.48
C ILE A 6 7.35 -6.02 -7.80
N ASP A 7 8.10 -5.02 -7.34
CA ASP A 7 9.38 -5.25 -6.68
C ASP A 7 9.23 -6.20 -5.49
N ALA A 8 10.22 -7.06 -5.31
CA ALA A 8 10.26 -8.04 -4.22
C ALA A 8 10.40 -7.36 -2.83
N ASP A 9 10.88 -6.12 -2.79
CA ASP A 9 11.04 -5.35 -1.55
C ASP A 9 9.72 -4.83 -0.98
N PHE A 10 8.64 -4.85 -1.77
CA PHE A 10 7.32 -4.51 -1.25
C PHE A 10 6.72 -5.68 -0.47
N ASP A 11 6.21 -5.38 0.71
CA ASP A 11 5.49 -6.34 1.54
C ASP A 11 4.06 -6.53 1.02
N SER A 12 3.36 -5.44 0.75
CA SER A 12 2.00 -5.45 0.20
C SER A 12 1.74 -4.25 -0.70
N VAL A 13 0.73 -4.38 -1.55
CA VAL A 13 0.31 -3.36 -2.51
C VAL A 13 -1.13 -3.00 -2.26
N ASN A 14 -1.43 -1.71 -2.26
CA ASN A 14 -2.80 -1.22 -2.19
C ASN A 14 -3.44 -1.26 -3.59
N TRP A 15 -4.20 -2.31 -3.85
CA TRP A 15 -4.83 -2.56 -5.16
C TRP A 15 -5.94 -1.57 -5.52
N ASP A 16 -6.51 -0.87 -4.54
CA ASP A 16 -7.58 0.12 -4.77
C ASP A 16 -7.06 1.48 -5.21
N MET A 17 -5.73 1.67 -5.16
CA MET A 17 -5.08 2.95 -5.41
C MET A 17 -4.21 2.96 -6.66
N PHE A 18 -4.56 2.18 -7.67
CA PHE A 18 -3.92 2.26 -8.96
C PHE A 18 -4.49 3.42 -9.76
N THR A 19 -3.60 4.23 -10.33
CA THR A 19 -3.95 5.33 -11.20
C THR A 19 -3.11 5.29 -12.47
N LEU A 20 -3.73 5.69 -13.57
CA LEU A 20 -3.11 5.78 -14.88
C LEU A 20 -2.97 7.24 -15.24
N VAL A 21 -1.77 7.63 -15.66
CA VAL A 21 -1.46 8.97 -16.15
C VAL A 21 -0.97 8.85 -17.59
N ASP A 22 -1.61 9.57 -18.48
CA ASP A 22 -1.17 9.68 -19.88
C ASP A 22 0.10 10.54 -19.94
N THR A 23 1.15 10.02 -20.58
CA THR A 23 2.40 10.77 -20.76
C THR A 23 2.24 12.06 -21.57
N ASN A 24 1.23 12.10 -22.47
CA ASN A 24 0.93 13.28 -23.28
C ASN A 24 -0.10 14.22 -22.63
N ALA A 25 -0.80 13.77 -21.58
CA ALA A 25 -1.78 14.56 -20.84
C ALA A 25 -1.60 14.34 -19.33
N PRO A 26 -0.50 14.83 -18.73
CA PRO A 26 -0.10 14.50 -17.36
C PRO A 26 -1.07 14.99 -16.28
N PHE A 27 -1.99 15.87 -16.63
CA PHE A 27 -3.03 16.36 -15.71
C PHE A 27 -4.27 15.46 -15.67
N THR A 28 -4.37 14.46 -16.56
CA THR A 28 -5.50 13.53 -16.58
C THR A 28 -5.11 12.28 -15.80
N ILE A 29 -5.64 12.15 -14.59
CA ILE A 29 -5.42 11.01 -13.70
C ILE A 29 -6.69 10.15 -13.71
N ASN A 30 -6.58 8.93 -14.20
CA ASN A 30 -7.69 7.98 -14.22
C ASN A 30 -7.45 6.89 -13.17
N LYS A 31 -8.40 6.70 -12.26
CA LYS A 31 -8.36 5.59 -11.31
C LYS A 31 -8.63 4.27 -12.04
N LEU A 32 -7.80 3.28 -11.78
CA LEU A 32 -7.94 1.93 -12.34
C LEU A 32 -8.49 1.00 -11.27
N PRO A 33 -9.74 0.54 -11.36
CA PRO A 33 -10.23 -0.52 -10.49
C PRO A 33 -9.47 -1.81 -10.75
N PHE A 34 -9.22 -2.58 -9.69
CA PHE A 34 -8.60 -3.89 -9.85
C PHE A 34 -9.63 -4.98 -10.13
N THR A 35 -9.18 -6.03 -10.82
CA THR A 35 -9.91 -7.28 -11.00
C THR A 35 -8.96 -8.45 -10.77
N THR A 36 -9.49 -9.58 -10.33
CA THR A 36 -8.67 -10.79 -10.18
C THR A 36 -8.44 -11.44 -11.54
N LEU A 37 -7.35 -12.19 -11.66
CA LEU A 37 -7.04 -12.94 -12.89
C LEU A 37 -8.18 -13.91 -13.26
N THR A 38 -8.85 -14.53 -12.29
CA THR A 38 -9.97 -15.43 -12.50
C THR A 38 -11.17 -14.70 -13.09
N THR A 39 -11.56 -13.57 -12.48
CA THR A 39 -12.67 -12.74 -12.97
C THR A 39 -12.38 -12.18 -14.37
N TRP A 40 -11.13 -11.76 -14.60
CA TRP A 40 -10.74 -11.28 -15.93
C TRP A 40 -10.84 -12.39 -16.97
N ARG A 41 -10.35 -13.60 -16.68
CA ARG A 41 -10.45 -14.75 -17.61
C ARG A 41 -11.90 -15.09 -17.95
N SER A 42 -12.79 -15.06 -16.98
CA SER A 42 -14.21 -15.39 -17.21
C SER A 42 -14.94 -14.35 -18.06
N ASN A 43 -14.61 -13.07 -17.89
CA ASN A 43 -15.45 -11.99 -18.42
C ASN A 43 -14.82 -11.26 -19.63
N TYR A 44 -13.49 -11.23 -19.73
CA TYR A 44 -12.81 -10.32 -20.66
C TYR A 44 -11.77 -10.98 -21.54
N ALA A 45 -11.26 -12.15 -21.17
CA ALA A 45 -10.11 -12.76 -21.88
C ALA A 45 -10.40 -13.00 -23.36
N GLN A 46 -11.58 -13.50 -23.72
CA GLN A 46 -11.92 -13.78 -25.10
C GLN A 46 -11.97 -12.51 -25.98
N SER A 47 -12.56 -11.43 -25.45
CA SER A 47 -12.64 -10.16 -26.19
C SER A 47 -11.26 -9.52 -26.35
N GLU A 48 -10.40 -9.62 -25.35
CA GLU A 48 -9.04 -9.08 -25.41
C GLU A 48 -8.11 -9.92 -26.29
N GLU A 49 -8.27 -11.25 -26.32
CA GLU A 49 -7.56 -12.10 -27.26
C GLU A 49 -7.95 -11.79 -28.71
N ALA A 50 -9.24 -11.55 -28.98
CA ALA A 50 -9.70 -11.13 -30.28
C ALA A 50 -9.11 -9.76 -30.67
N ALA A 51 -9.12 -8.79 -29.77
CA ALA A 51 -8.51 -7.48 -29.98
C ALA A 51 -7.00 -7.56 -30.21
N ALA A 52 -6.30 -8.43 -29.49
CA ALA A 52 -4.87 -8.66 -29.69
C ALA A 52 -4.55 -9.24 -31.09
N ARG A 53 -5.40 -10.13 -31.60
CA ARG A 53 -5.24 -10.71 -32.96
C ARG A 53 -5.44 -9.68 -34.06
N THR A 54 -6.26 -8.66 -33.83
CA THR A 54 -6.54 -7.57 -34.76
C THR A 54 -5.67 -6.34 -34.52
N ASN A 55 -4.69 -6.40 -33.58
CA ASN A 55 -3.88 -5.27 -33.14
C ASN A 55 -4.74 -4.06 -32.68
N THR A 56 -5.91 -4.35 -32.12
CA THR A 56 -6.80 -3.30 -31.59
C THR A 56 -6.46 -3.08 -30.12
N TYR A 57 -5.68 -2.05 -29.86
CA TYR A 57 -5.27 -1.64 -28.52
C TYR A 57 -6.09 -0.45 -28.07
N ALA A 58 -6.21 -0.25 -26.76
CA ALA A 58 -7.00 0.85 -26.18
C ALA A 58 -6.40 1.33 -24.86
N THR A 59 -6.87 2.48 -24.40
CA THR A 59 -6.51 2.99 -23.08
C THR A 59 -6.94 2.02 -21.97
N PRO A 60 -6.04 1.60 -21.09
CA PRO A 60 -6.38 0.71 -19.99
C PRO A 60 -7.43 1.31 -19.06
N VAL A 61 -8.41 0.51 -18.66
CA VAL A 61 -9.49 0.93 -17.74
C VAL A 61 -9.50 0.12 -16.44
N ARG A 62 -8.67 -0.90 -16.32
CA ARG A 62 -8.56 -1.72 -15.11
C ARG A 62 -7.19 -2.38 -14.98
N VAL A 63 -6.87 -2.76 -13.75
CA VAL A 63 -5.68 -3.55 -13.40
C VAL A 63 -6.09 -4.98 -13.12
N ILE A 64 -5.35 -5.94 -13.66
CA ILE A 64 -5.52 -7.37 -13.40
C ILE A 64 -4.50 -7.77 -12.35
N ARG A 65 -4.95 -8.24 -11.20
CA ARG A 65 -4.10 -8.77 -10.15
C ARG A 65 -3.79 -10.24 -10.41
N SER A 66 -2.52 -10.62 -10.40
CA SER A 66 -2.10 -12.03 -10.41
C SER A 66 -2.50 -12.74 -9.12
N SER A 67 -2.60 -14.06 -9.17
CA SER A 67 -2.96 -14.88 -8.00
C SER A 67 -1.94 -14.80 -6.87
N ASP A 68 -0.66 -14.59 -7.19
CA ASP A 68 0.43 -14.41 -6.23
C ASP A 68 0.51 -12.98 -5.66
N GLY A 69 -0.27 -12.03 -6.22
CA GLY A 69 -0.24 -10.62 -5.82
C GLY A 69 1.05 -9.88 -6.15
N ARG A 70 1.98 -10.51 -6.89
CA ARG A 70 3.29 -9.95 -7.22
C ARG A 70 3.43 -9.43 -8.63
N ARG A 71 2.40 -9.61 -9.42
CA ARG A 71 2.35 -9.13 -10.80
C ARG A 71 1.02 -8.50 -11.09
N PHE A 72 1.03 -7.55 -11.98
CA PHE A 72 -0.20 -6.96 -12.48
C PHE A 72 -0.18 -6.89 -14.01
N GLY A 73 -1.35 -6.92 -14.59
CA GLY A 73 -1.57 -6.67 -16.00
C GLY A 73 -2.53 -5.49 -16.16
N LEU A 74 -2.59 -4.97 -17.38
CA LEU A 74 -3.53 -3.91 -17.76
C LEU A 74 -4.56 -4.47 -18.72
N SER A 75 -5.80 -4.03 -18.59
CA SER A 75 -6.91 -4.44 -19.44
C SER A 75 -7.74 -3.20 -19.82
N PRO A 76 -8.03 -3.00 -21.10
CA PRO A 76 -7.49 -3.67 -22.29
C PRO A 76 -5.97 -3.47 -22.47
N ILE A 77 -5.42 -4.12 -23.51
CA ILE A 77 -3.98 -3.98 -23.82
C ILE A 77 -3.69 -2.52 -24.20
N PRO A 78 -2.67 -1.90 -23.61
CA PRO A 78 -2.34 -0.50 -23.84
C PRO A 78 -2.02 -0.18 -25.31
N ASP A 79 -2.56 0.91 -25.81
CA ASP A 79 -2.30 1.45 -27.15
C ASP A 79 -1.02 2.28 -27.23
N LYS A 80 -0.51 2.74 -26.09
CA LYS A 80 0.72 3.54 -25.95
C LYS A 80 1.35 3.34 -24.59
N VAL A 81 2.40 4.09 -24.28
CA VAL A 81 3.06 4.11 -22.98
C VAL A 81 2.27 4.99 -22.01
N TYR A 82 2.02 4.47 -20.82
CA TYR A 82 1.35 5.14 -19.71
C TYR A 82 2.20 5.05 -18.45
N ASN A 83 2.12 6.06 -17.60
CA ASN A 83 2.65 5.98 -16.25
C ASN A 83 1.60 5.41 -15.31
N ILE A 84 1.97 4.35 -14.59
CA ILE A 84 1.11 3.74 -13.59
C ILE A 84 1.65 4.11 -12.21
N HIS A 85 0.81 4.76 -11.40
CA HIS A 85 1.12 5.08 -10.01
C HIS A 85 0.28 4.18 -9.11
N PHE A 86 0.91 3.64 -8.08
CA PHE A 86 0.26 2.83 -7.06
C PHE A 86 0.96 3.02 -5.72
N PHE A 87 0.27 2.69 -4.64
CA PHE A 87 0.84 2.71 -3.30
C PHE A 87 1.24 1.29 -2.90
N ALA A 88 2.44 1.17 -2.37
CA ALA A 88 2.95 -0.07 -1.84
C ALA A 88 3.56 0.16 -0.45
N TYR A 89 3.52 -0.86 0.38
CA TYR A 89 4.17 -0.87 1.69
C TYR A 89 5.51 -1.58 1.55
N ASN A 90 6.58 -0.87 1.86
CA ASN A 90 7.92 -1.46 1.84
C ASN A 90 8.09 -2.39 3.04
N ARG A 91 8.79 -3.50 2.81
CA ARG A 91 9.27 -4.32 3.90
C ARG A 91 10.35 -3.55 4.66
N PRO A 92 10.24 -3.44 6.00
CA PRO A 92 11.31 -2.85 6.78
C PRO A 92 12.63 -3.60 6.57
N THR A 93 13.71 -2.86 6.39
CA THR A 93 15.05 -3.44 6.30
C THR A 93 15.40 -4.13 7.61
N ALA A 94 15.96 -5.34 7.53
CA ALA A 94 16.44 -6.03 8.73
C ALA A 94 17.58 -5.25 9.37
N LEU A 95 17.52 -5.07 10.69
CA LEU A 95 18.59 -4.45 11.46
C LEU A 95 19.71 -5.49 11.63
N VAL A 96 20.90 -5.20 11.15
CA VAL A 96 22.06 -6.11 11.17
C VAL A 96 23.20 -5.52 12.00
N ALA A 97 23.43 -4.22 11.90
CA ALA A 97 24.51 -3.53 12.60
C ALA A 97 23.96 -2.73 13.80
N ASP A 98 24.81 -2.55 14.82
CA ASP A 98 24.47 -1.76 16.03
C ASP A 98 24.18 -0.28 15.72
N THR A 99 24.61 0.19 14.54
CA THR A 99 24.40 1.55 14.05
C THR A 99 23.11 1.70 13.25
N ASP A 100 22.43 0.60 12.95
CA ASP A 100 21.19 0.65 12.15
C ASP A 100 20.08 1.35 12.93
N THR A 101 19.39 2.25 12.25
CA THR A 101 18.28 3.00 12.82
C THR A 101 16.96 2.38 12.43
N VAL A 102 16.10 2.18 13.41
CA VAL A 102 14.73 1.70 13.19
C VAL A 102 13.90 2.80 12.52
N LEU A 103 13.26 2.49 11.40
CA LEU A 103 12.24 3.34 10.76
C LEU A 103 10.93 3.30 11.57
N PHE A 104 11.01 3.76 12.83
CA PHE A 104 9.91 3.71 13.76
C PHE A 104 9.78 5.07 14.47
N PRO A 105 8.59 5.69 14.47
CA PRO A 105 8.43 6.98 15.10
C PRO A 105 8.86 6.95 16.58
N GLU A 106 9.61 7.96 16.99
CA GLU A 106 10.23 8.01 18.31
C GLU A 106 9.23 7.88 19.45
N GLN A 107 8.04 8.41 19.27
CA GLN A 107 6.92 8.32 20.23
C GLN A 107 6.51 6.89 20.60
N TYR A 108 6.80 5.92 19.73
CA TYR A 108 6.44 4.51 19.95
C TYR A 108 7.62 3.64 20.42
N LYS A 109 8.80 4.21 20.62
CA LYS A 109 9.95 3.49 21.21
C LYS A 109 9.61 2.74 22.50
N PRO A 110 8.80 3.29 23.44
CA PRO A 110 8.39 2.57 24.65
C PRO A 110 7.72 1.21 24.37
N VAL A 111 7.00 1.08 23.25
CA VAL A 111 6.33 -0.17 22.87
C VAL A 111 7.36 -1.26 22.57
N LEU A 112 8.42 -0.92 21.84
CA LEU A 112 9.54 -1.85 21.56
C LEU A 112 10.28 -2.23 22.83
N LEU A 113 10.53 -1.25 23.72
CA LEU A 113 11.19 -1.49 25.01
C LEU A 113 10.35 -2.39 25.92
N ALA A 114 9.04 -2.22 25.96
CA ALA A 114 8.15 -3.09 26.71
C ALA A 114 8.21 -4.53 26.22
N ARG A 115 8.26 -4.74 24.89
CA ARG A 115 8.43 -6.08 24.32
C ARG A 115 9.79 -6.70 24.67
N ALA A 116 10.87 -5.93 24.60
CA ALA A 116 12.19 -6.39 24.99
C ALA A 116 12.27 -6.76 26.49
N ARG A 117 11.66 -5.94 27.37
CA ARG A 117 11.53 -6.25 28.82
C ARG A 117 10.76 -7.54 29.07
N TYR A 118 9.69 -7.76 28.34
CA TYR A 118 8.92 -9.00 28.43
C TYR A 118 9.81 -10.23 28.22
N TYR A 119 10.60 -10.27 27.14
CA TYR A 119 11.51 -11.40 26.90
C TYR A 119 12.63 -11.50 27.93
N LEU A 120 13.17 -10.37 28.40
CA LEU A 120 14.19 -10.35 29.43
C LEU A 120 13.67 -10.94 30.76
N TYR A 121 12.45 -10.59 31.17
CA TYR A 121 11.84 -11.11 32.40
C TYR A 121 11.43 -12.58 32.26
N GLN A 122 11.02 -13.02 31.08
CA GLN A 122 10.83 -14.45 30.81
C GLN A 122 12.13 -15.24 30.96
N PHE A 123 13.22 -14.72 30.42
CA PHE A 123 14.53 -15.37 30.54
C PHE A 123 15.01 -15.43 32.01
N LYS A 124 14.59 -14.49 32.85
CA LYS A 124 14.90 -14.45 34.28
C LYS A 124 13.87 -15.15 35.15
N ASP A 125 12.94 -15.88 34.60
CA ASP A 125 11.84 -16.57 35.29
C ASP A 125 10.99 -15.65 36.20
N ASN A 126 10.97 -14.35 35.91
CA ASN A 126 10.18 -13.39 36.66
C ASN A 126 8.80 -13.18 35.99
N ILE A 127 7.88 -14.09 36.32
CA ILE A 127 6.55 -14.13 35.68
C ILE A 127 5.75 -12.85 35.94
N ALA A 128 5.80 -12.29 37.14
CA ALA A 128 5.02 -11.10 37.48
C ALA A 128 5.44 -9.88 36.66
N GLN A 129 6.74 -9.64 36.52
CA GLN A 129 7.28 -8.54 35.75
C GLN A 129 7.12 -8.77 34.24
N SER A 130 7.17 -10.01 33.77
CA SER A 130 6.92 -10.34 32.38
C SER A 130 5.46 -10.03 31.98
N GLN A 131 4.50 -10.38 32.85
CA GLN A 131 3.09 -10.05 32.62
C GLN A 131 2.86 -8.54 32.52
N LEU A 132 3.43 -7.77 33.45
CA LEU A 132 3.33 -6.30 33.44
C LEU A 132 3.89 -5.72 32.14
N ALA A 133 5.06 -6.15 31.73
CA ALA A 133 5.69 -5.70 30.48
C ALA A 133 4.85 -6.09 29.23
N LEU A 134 4.18 -7.26 29.26
CA LEU A 134 3.28 -7.68 28.18
C LEU A 134 2.03 -6.78 28.11
N ASP A 135 1.48 -6.39 29.25
CA ASP A 135 0.32 -5.50 29.31
C ASP A 135 0.67 -4.08 28.84
N GLU A 136 1.85 -3.57 29.21
CA GLU A 136 2.38 -2.31 28.68
C GLU A 136 2.53 -2.36 27.17
N TYR A 137 3.08 -3.45 26.65
CA TYR A 137 3.22 -3.67 25.20
C TYR A 137 1.89 -3.67 24.49
N LYS A 138 0.89 -4.43 24.99
CA LYS A 138 -0.46 -4.51 24.39
C LYS A 138 -1.15 -3.15 24.38
N LYS A 139 -1.10 -2.42 25.51
CA LYS A 139 -1.64 -1.05 25.58
C LYS A 139 -0.95 -0.12 24.59
N GLY A 140 0.37 -0.21 24.48
CA GLY A 140 1.14 0.58 23.53
C GLY A 140 0.76 0.29 22.07
N LEU A 141 0.55 -0.98 21.72
CA LEU A 141 0.06 -1.37 20.38
C LEU A 141 -1.35 -0.85 20.12
N GLN A 142 -2.24 -0.91 21.12
CA GLN A 142 -3.60 -0.38 20.99
C GLN A 142 -3.56 1.12 20.70
N ASN A 143 -2.83 1.88 21.51
CA ASN A 143 -2.66 3.31 21.30
C ASN A 143 -2.06 3.66 19.93
N MET A 144 -1.11 2.86 19.47
CA MET A 144 -0.51 3.01 18.14
C MET A 144 -1.56 2.78 17.05
N ALA A 145 -2.36 1.71 17.17
CA ALA A 145 -3.43 1.39 16.22
C ALA A 145 -4.51 2.49 16.21
N ASP A 146 -4.91 2.98 17.36
CA ASP A 146 -5.91 4.04 17.50
C ASP A 146 -5.42 5.36 16.87
N ASN A 147 -4.14 5.69 17.04
CA ASN A 147 -3.54 6.89 16.44
C ASN A 147 -3.41 6.76 14.91
N LEU A 148 -3.10 5.58 14.40
CA LEU A 148 -2.96 5.34 12.96
C LEU A 148 -4.33 5.22 12.25
N ASN A 149 -5.32 4.67 12.94
CA ASN A 149 -6.67 4.48 12.41
C ASN A 149 -7.61 5.64 12.74
N SER A 150 -7.18 6.56 13.62
CA SER A 150 -7.96 7.76 13.90
C SER A 150 -8.14 8.52 12.58
N PRO A 151 -9.39 8.78 12.14
CA PRO A 151 -9.61 9.64 11.00
C PRO A 151 -8.94 10.96 11.37
N GLN A 152 -7.89 11.34 10.63
CA GLN A 152 -7.30 12.65 10.80
C GLN A 152 -8.45 13.64 10.72
N PRO A 153 -8.62 14.53 11.73
CA PRO A 153 -9.63 15.55 11.62
C PRO A 153 -9.37 16.24 10.29
N GLN A 154 -10.26 16.05 9.33
CA GLN A 154 -10.24 16.86 8.14
C GLN A 154 -10.49 18.28 8.66
N TYR A 155 -9.40 19.00 8.91
CA TYR A 155 -9.48 20.43 8.98
C TYR A 155 -9.92 20.84 7.57
N MET A 156 -11.21 20.86 7.35
CA MET A 156 -11.80 21.69 6.34
C MET A 156 -11.43 23.10 6.75
N SER A 157 -10.27 23.54 6.28
CA SER A 157 -10.01 24.97 6.23
C SER A 157 -11.05 25.50 5.27
N ASP A 158 -12.13 26.00 5.86
CA ASP A 158 -13.15 26.76 5.13
C ASP A 158 -12.49 28.09 4.74
N VAL A 159 -11.57 28.00 3.79
CA VAL A 159 -10.96 29.15 3.16
C VAL A 159 -12.01 29.71 2.22
N ARG A 160 -12.97 30.43 2.79
CA ARG A 160 -13.82 31.30 2.03
C ARG A 160 -12.94 32.43 1.47
N PHE A 161 -12.49 32.26 0.24
CA PHE A 161 -11.97 33.36 -0.53
C PHE A 161 -13.14 34.29 -0.82
N THR A 162 -13.32 35.29 0.05
CA THR A 162 -14.18 36.43 -0.26
C THR A 162 -13.40 37.30 -1.26
N TYR A 163 -13.65 37.12 -2.54
CA TYR A 163 -13.19 38.08 -3.53
C TYR A 163 -13.99 39.36 -3.31
N LEU A 164 -13.37 40.32 -2.67
CA LEU A 164 -13.82 41.69 -2.74
C LEU A 164 -13.48 42.18 -4.16
N LEU A 165 -14.46 42.21 -5.03
CA LEU A 165 -14.37 42.94 -6.29
C LEU A 165 -14.36 44.42 -5.97
N PRO A 166 -13.52 45.21 -6.65
CA PRO A 166 -13.46 46.67 -6.48
C PRO A 166 -14.73 47.38 -6.98
#